data_290fe554b21e5475fcd41ca9df679e99
#
_entry.id   290fe554b21e5475fcd41ca9df679e99
#
_cell.length_a   1.000
_cell.length_b   1.000
_cell.length_c   1.000
_cell.angle_alpha   90.00
_cell.angle_beta   90.00
_cell.angle_gamma   90.00
#
_symmetry.space_group_name_H-M   'P 1'
#
loop_
_entity.id
_entity.type
_entity.pdbx_description
1 polymer ?
#
loop_
_entity_poly.entity_id
_entity_poly.type
_entity_poly.pdbx_seq_one_letter_code
_entity_poly.pdbx_strand_id
1 'polypeptide(L)'
;QLHPLVCTPYNADFDGDQMAVHVPLSVEAQLEARTLMMSTNNVLSPSNGEPIIVPSQDIVLGLYYMTRERVNALGEGKYFSDVSEVRRALDVGAIAIHSKIKVRIREVQTSDQGESVETFKLTDTTTGRALLSEILPDGLPFAIVNKTMKKKEISGAINQCYRDVGLKDTVIFCDQLMYTGFSMAAKAGVSIGVDDMAVPDSKSGIVDSAEAEVKAIQDQHSQGLLTDGERYNKVVDIWTHASDRVANEMMDEIQSDSVVTQDGDSIEQDSFNSIFMMADSGARGSHAQIRQLAGMRGLMAKPDGSIIETPIKANFREGLNVNEYFISTHGARKGLADTALKTANSGYLTRRLVDVCQDLVVIEEDCKTENGIDREAIVQGGEVVIPLEDRILGRSVSKDVLSPRDQEVLLKAGQIIDEAGVKLLEEHNVNLVKVRSAVTSETRFGISATCYRRDLARGHVVSRGEAVGV
;
A
#
# COMPACT_ATOMS: atom_id res chain seq x y z
N GLN A 1 -23.42 -9.91 11.94
CA GLN A 1 -22.61 -9.78 10.71
C GLN A 1 -21.36 -8.96 10.98
N LEU A 2 -20.24 -9.37 10.41
CA LEU A 2 -19.01 -8.60 10.46
C LEU A 2 -18.95 -7.67 9.24
N HIS A 3 -18.65 -6.38 9.49
CA HIS A 3 -18.51 -5.41 8.41
C HIS A 3 -17.24 -5.68 7.58
N PRO A 4 -17.28 -5.69 6.23
CA PRO A 4 -16.11 -6.03 5.41
C PRO A 4 -14.86 -5.19 5.67
N LEU A 5 -15.00 -3.89 5.96
CA LEU A 5 -13.86 -3.01 6.23
C LEU A 5 -13.12 -3.32 7.54
N VAL A 6 -13.73 -4.02 8.49
CA VAL A 6 -13.07 -4.43 9.74
C VAL A 6 -12.42 -5.80 9.68
N CYS A 7 -12.53 -6.52 8.56
CA CYS A 7 -11.82 -7.79 8.37
C CYS A 7 -10.30 -7.62 8.47
N THR A 8 -9.75 -6.56 7.90
CA THR A 8 -8.31 -6.26 7.97
C THR A 8 -7.81 -6.02 9.39
N PRO A 9 -8.45 -5.16 10.23
CA PRO A 9 -8.06 -4.99 11.64
C PRO A 9 -8.13 -6.27 12.47
N TYR A 10 -9.13 -7.11 12.23
CA TYR A 10 -9.26 -8.38 12.94
C TYR A 10 -8.39 -9.49 12.34
N ASN A 11 -7.76 -9.27 11.19
CA ASN A 11 -7.13 -10.30 10.38
C ASN A 11 -8.07 -11.52 10.18
N ALA A 12 -9.36 -11.23 9.94
CA ALA A 12 -10.40 -12.23 9.79
C ALA A 12 -10.69 -12.47 8.31
N ASP A 13 -10.89 -13.74 7.99
CA ASP A 13 -11.47 -14.18 6.72
C ASP A 13 -12.69 -15.07 6.97
N PHE A 14 -13.36 -15.51 5.92
CA PHE A 14 -14.59 -16.28 6.02
C PHE A 14 -14.40 -17.77 5.69
N ASP A 15 -13.24 -18.33 6.03
CA ASP A 15 -12.87 -19.72 5.81
C ASP A 15 -13.22 -20.65 7.00
N GLY A 16 -13.83 -20.10 8.05
CA GLY A 16 -14.23 -20.83 9.25
C GLY A 16 -13.73 -20.21 10.55
N ASP A 17 -13.26 -18.95 10.50
CA ASP A 17 -12.83 -18.21 11.69
C ASP A 17 -13.94 -18.12 12.75
N GLN A 18 -13.54 -18.25 14.01
CA GLN A 18 -14.41 -18.12 15.16
C GLN A 18 -14.10 -16.85 15.94
N MET A 19 -15.15 -16.16 16.38
CA MET A 19 -15.05 -14.97 17.23
C MET A 19 -15.93 -15.09 18.45
N ALA A 20 -15.45 -14.61 19.58
CA ALA A 20 -16.24 -14.48 20.80
C ALA A 20 -17.09 -13.20 20.77
N VAL A 21 -18.32 -13.31 21.24
CA VAL A 21 -19.21 -12.15 21.41
C VAL A 21 -19.34 -11.83 22.89
N HIS A 22 -19.03 -10.60 23.28
CA HIS A 22 -19.13 -10.12 24.65
C HIS A 22 -20.25 -9.09 24.77
N VAL A 23 -21.08 -9.22 25.82
CA VAL A 23 -22.16 -8.28 26.10
C VAL A 23 -21.75 -7.42 27.30
N PRO A 24 -21.59 -6.09 27.14
CA PRO A 24 -21.27 -5.22 28.28
C PRO A 24 -22.45 -5.13 29.24
N LEU A 25 -22.23 -5.48 30.51
CA LEU A 25 -23.30 -5.57 31.52
C LEU A 25 -23.47 -4.27 32.32
N SER A 26 -22.39 -3.56 32.63
CA SER A 26 -22.47 -2.30 33.39
C SER A 26 -22.61 -1.09 32.48
N VAL A 27 -23.10 0.03 33.02
CA VAL A 27 -23.24 1.29 32.27
C VAL A 27 -21.87 1.83 31.86
N GLU A 28 -20.86 1.69 32.72
CA GLU A 28 -19.48 2.08 32.47
C GLU A 28 -18.90 1.27 31.29
N ALA A 29 -19.07 -0.05 31.28
CA ALA A 29 -18.63 -0.91 30.21
C ALA A 29 -19.33 -0.58 28.88
N GLN A 30 -20.63 -0.22 28.92
CA GLN A 30 -21.36 0.23 27.73
C GLN A 30 -20.82 1.56 27.20
N LEU A 31 -20.46 2.48 28.09
CA LEU A 31 -19.87 3.77 27.71
C LEU A 31 -18.49 3.57 27.10
N GLU A 32 -17.62 2.75 27.69
CA GLU A 32 -16.31 2.41 27.15
C GLU A 32 -16.42 1.75 25.77
N ALA A 33 -17.34 0.81 25.61
CA ALA A 33 -17.57 0.15 24.33
C ALA A 33 -17.95 1.15 23.23
N ARG A 34 -18.80 2.14 23.53
CA ARG A 34 -19.22 3.16 22.56
C ARG A 34 -18.17 4.21 22.27
N THR A 35 -17.40 4.64 23.25
CA THR A 35 -16.44 5.75 23.09
C THR A 35 -15.08 5.28 22.63
N LEU A 36 -14.61 4.11 23.07
CA LEU A 36 -13.25 3.63 22.82
C LEU A 36 -13.18 2.46 21.83
N MET A 37 -14.15 1.53 21.88
CA MET A 37 -14.04 0.27 21.14
C MET A 37 -14.73 0.26 19.78
N MET A 38 -15.65 1.20 19.50
CA MET A 38 -16.32 1.22 18.20
C MET A 38 -15.31 1.39 17.05
N SER A 39 -15.45 0.57 16.01
CA SER A 39 -14.59 0.62 14.81
C SER A 39 -14.63 1.98 14.12
N THR A 40 -15.76 2.68 14.17
CA THR A 40 -15.91 4.04 13.64
C THR A 40 -15.02 5.07 14.33
N ASN A 41 -14.60 4.82 15.59
CA ASN A 41 -13.70 5.69 16.31
C ASN A 41 -12.23 5.31 16.17
N ASN A 42 -11.94 4.14 15.55
CA ASN A 42 -10.59 3.59 15.41
C ASN A 42 -10.23 3.42 13.93
N VAL A 43 -10.16 4.53 13.21
CA VAL A 43 -9.84 4.53 11.78
C VAL A 43 -8.35 4.37 11.52
N LEU A 44 -7.50 5.01 12.34
CA LEU A 44 -6.05 4.96 12.20
C LEU A 44 -5.44 3.84 13.02
N SER A 45 -4.36 3.24 12.49
CA SER A 45 -3.57 2.23 13.20
C SER A 45 -2.67 2.88 14.26
N PRO A 46 -2.65 2.36 15.50
CA PRO A 46 -1.72 2.86 16.51
C PRO A 46 -0.25 2.53 16.21
N SER A 47 0.05 1.63 15.28
CA SER A 47 1.42 1.22 14.95
C SER A 47 2.14 2.24 14.06
N ASN A 48 1.49 2.71 13.00
CA ASN A 48 2.09 3.60 11.99
C ASN A 48 1.28 4.87 11.72
N GLY A 49 0.04 4.98 12.22
CA GLY A 49 -0.83 6.13 11.96
C GLY A 49 -1.49 6.14 10.58
N GLU A 50 -1.35 5.06 9.82
CA GLU A 50 -2.08 4.89 8.56
C GLU A 50 -3.49 4.37 8.81
N PRO A 51 -4.44 4.61 7.90
CA PRO A 51 -5.78 4.03 8.03
C PRO A 51 -5.73 2.50 8.05
N ILE A 52 -6.37 1.89 9.05
CA ILE A 52 -6.52 0.44 9.13
C ILE A 52 -7.83 -0.04 8.51
N ILE A 53 -8.86 0.83 8.51
CA ILE A 53 -10.14 0.58 7.85
C ILE A 53 -10.00 0.98 6.38
N VAL A 54 -9.36 0.10 5.60
CA VAL A 54 -9.07 0.32 4.18
C VAL A 54 -9.78 -0.73 3.35
N PRO A 55 -10.40 -0.34 2.22
CA PRO A 55 -10.93 -1.28 1.26
C PRO A 55 -9.90 -2.31 0.80
N SER A 56 -10.35 -3.55 0.55
CA SER A 56 -9.52 -4.66 0.10
C SER A 56 -10.24 -5.50 -0.96
N GLN A 57 -9.49 -6.36 -1.64
CA GLN A 57 -10.00 -7.35 -2.59
C GLN A 57 -10.98 -6.75 -3.62
N ASP A 58 -12.22 -7.21 -3.67
CA ASP A 58 -13.22 -6.84 -4.68
C ASP A 58 -13.55 -5.34 -4.69
N ILE A 59 -13.49 -4.69 -3.53
CA ILE A 59 -13.75 -3.26 -3.41
C ILE A 59 -12.67 -2.48 -4.17
N VAL A 60 -11.40 -2.84 -3.95
CA VAL A 60 -10.27 -2.22 -4.65
C VAL A 60 -10.34 -2.49 -6.14
N LEU A 61 -10.65 -3.73 -6.54
CA LEU A 61 -10.76 -4.12 -7.94
C LEU A 61 -11.87 -3.32 -8.65
N GLY A 62 -13.02 -3.15 -8.01
CA GLY A 62 -14.14 -2.39 -8.57
C GLY A 62 -13.82 -0.91 -8.73
N LEU A 63 -13.20 -0.28 -7.74
CA LEU A 63 -12.76 1.11 -7.82
C LEU A 63 -11.64 1.31 -8.85
N TYR A 64 -10.70 0.38 -8.92
CA TYR A 64 -9.65 0.38 -9.92
C TYR A 64 -10.24 0.29 -11.34
N TYR A 65 -11.11 -0.68 -11.60
CA TYR A 65 -11.78 -0.85 -12.88
C TYR A 65 -12.55 0.41 -13.30
N MET A 66 -13.31 1.00 -12.38
CA MET A 66 -14.10 2.21 -12.63
C MET A 66 -13.25 3.42 -13.02
N THR A 67 -12.06 3.55 -12.41
CA THR A 67 -11.19 4.73 -12.59
C THR A 67 -10.16 4.59 -13.70
N ARG A 68 -10.12 3.45 -14.37
CA ARG A 68 -9.25 3.24 -15.54
C ARG A 68 -9.72 4.02 -16.76
N GLU A 69 -8.78 4.31 -17.62
CA GLU A 69 -8.97 4.98 -18.89
C GLU A 69 -8.83 3.97 -20.04
N ARG A 70 -9.65 4.07 -21.06
CA ARG A 70 -9.56 3.26 -22.27
C ARG A 70 -9.64 4.14 -23.50
N VAL A 71 -8.67 3.99 -24.38
CA VAL A 71 -8.60 4.67 -25.67
C VAL A 71 -9.71 4.13 -26.60
N ASN A 72 -10.28 4.99 -27.43
CA ASN A 72 -11.41 4.68 -28.32
C ASN A 72 -12.69 4.20 -27.62
N ALA A 73 -12.88 4.58 -26.35
CA ALA A 73 -14.11 4.24 -25.66
C ALA A 73 -15.30 5.04 -26.22
N LEU A 74 -16.48 4.42 -26.17
CA LEU A 74 -17.71 5.05 -26.68
C LEU A 74 -17.98 6.38 -26.00
N GLY A 75 -18.07 7.47 -26.78
CA GLY A 75 -18.36 8.81 -26.26
C GLY A 75 -17.17 9.60 -25.77
N GLU A 76 -15.96 9.23 -26.16
CA GLU A 76 -14.75 9.99 -25.85
C GLU A 76 -14.81 11.43 -26.35
N GLY A 77 -14.27 12.37 -25.54
CA GLY A 77 -14.20 13.80 -25.86
C GLY A 77 -15.49 14.59 -25.65
N LYS A 78 -16.58 13.98 -25.17
CA LYS A 78 -17.83 14.69 -24.91
C LYS A 78 -17.74 15.61 -23.70
N TYR A 79 -18.53 16.69 -23.74
CA TYR A 79 -18.64 17.68 -22.67
C TYR A 79 -19.95 17.50 -21.92
N PHE A 80 -19.91 17.60 -20.60
CA PHE A 80 -21.05 17.48 -19.71
C PHE A 80 -21.12 18.66 -18.74
N SER A 81 -22.33 19.13 -18.49
CA SER A 81 -22.56 20.27 -17.59
C SER A 81 -22.47 19.88 -16.11
N ASP A 82 -22.74 18.62 -15.79
CA ASP A 82 -22.92 18.13 -14.44
C ASP A 82 -22.72 16.60 -14.40
N VAL A 83 -22.38 16.05 -13.25
CA VAL A 83 -22.19 14.61 -13.02
C VAL A 83 -23.51 13.83 -13.19
N SER A 84 -24.66 14.43 -12.88
CA SER A 84 -25.98 13.83 -13.10
C SER A 84 -26.25 13.60 -14.60
N GLU A 85 -25.78 14.48 -15.47
CA GLU A 85 -25.85 14.30 -16.92
C GLU A 85 -24.96 13.15 -17.38
N VAL A 86 -23.76 13.02 -16.83
CA VAL A 86 -22.84 11.90 -17.09
C VAL A 86 -23.50 10.57 -16.73
N ARG A 87 -24.16 10.50 -15.56
CA ARG A 87 -24.87 9.29 -15.10
C ARG A 87 -25.97 8.89 -16.07
N ARG A 88 -26.81 9.84 -16.50
CA ARG A 88 -27.87 9.58 -17.48
C ARG A 88 -27.33 9.12 -18.81
N ALA A 89 -26.24 9.74 -19.29
CA ALA A 89 -25.57 9.34 -20.53
C ALA A 89 -24.98 7.93 -20.46
N LEU A 90 -24.46 7.54 -19.29
CA LEU A 90 -23.98 6.17 -19.04
C LEU A 90 -25.13 5.16 -19.01
N ASP A 91 -26.24 5.49 -18.33
CA ASP A 91 -27.42 4.62 -18.22
C ASP A 91 -28.08 4.36 -19.57
N VAL A 92 -28.09 5.35 -20.45
CA VAL A 92 -28.60 5.23 -21.84
C VAL A 92 -27.60 4.53 -22.77
N GLY A 93 -26.35 4.31 -22.31
CA GLY A 93 -25.30 3.71 -23.13
C GLY A 93 -24.69 4.66 -24.17
N ALA A 94 -24.83 5.99 -23.99
CA ALA A 94 -24.25 6.97 -24.88
C ALA A 94 -22.75 7.20 -24.66
N ILE A 95 -22.23 6.77 -23.51
CA ILE A 95 -20.82 6.80 -23.12
C ILE A 95 -20.46 5.50 -22.40
N ALA A 96 -19.19 5.10 -22.45
CA ALA A 96 -18.67 4.00 -21.66
C ALA A 96 -18.04 4.50 -20.34
N ILE A 97 -17.88 3.60 -19.35
CA ILE A 97 -17.36 3.96 -18.03
C ILE A 97 -15.92 4.45 -18.08
N HIS A 98 -15.13 3.95 -19.04
CA HIS A 98 -13.71 4.25 -19.23
C HIS A 98 -13.45 5.41 -20.19
N SER A 99 -14.53 6.05 -20.72
CA SER A 99 -14.40 7.12 -21.70
C SER A 99 -13.81 8.38 -21.06
N LYS A 100 -12.87 9.00 -21.75
CA LYS A 100 -12.33 10.30 -21.40
C LYS A 100 -13.33 11.39 -21.76
N ILE A 101 -13.73 12.19 -20.78
CA ILE A 101 -14.77 13.21 -20.92
C ILE A 101 -14.31 14.51 -20.27
N LYS A 102 -15.01 15.59 -20.60
CA LYS A 102 -14.87 16.88 -19.91
C LYS A 102 -16.16 17.19 -19.17
N VAL A 103 -16.05 17.31 -17.86
CA VAL A 103 -17.22 17.56 -17.01
C VAL A 103 -16.95 18.71 -16.04
N ARG A 104 -18.00 19.47 -15.76
CA ARG A 104 -17.98 20.54 -14.77
C ARG A 104 -18.23 19.91 -13.39
N ILE A 105 -17.21 19.91 -12.56
CA ILE A 105 -17.25 19.34 -11.22
C ILE A 105 -17.39 20.44 -10.18
N ARG A 106 -18.27 20.21 -9.20
CA ARG A 106 -18.44 21.04 -8.02
C ARG A 106 -17.35 20.69 -7.00
N GLU A 107 -16.58 21.68 -6.59
CA GLU A 107 -15.64 21.57 -5.48
C GLU A 107 -16.06 22.57 -4.40
N VAL A 108 -16.11 22.09 -3.16
CA VAL A 108 -16.38 22.92 -1.98
C VAL A 108 -15.08 23.05 -1.20
N GLN A 109 -14.56 24.26 -1.13
CA GLN A 109 -13.37 24.56 -0.31
C GLN A 109 -13.81 25.29 0.95
N THR A 110 -13.41 24.80 2.10
CA THR A 110 -13.65 25.46 3.38
C THR A 110 -12.47 26.40 3.66
N SER A 111 -12.76 27.70 3.76
CA SER A 111 -11.76 28.70 4.15
C SER A 111 -11.39 28.53 5.61
N ASP A 112 -10.18 28.99 6.01
CA ASP A 112 -9.73 29.01 7.42
C ASP A 112 -10.69 29.78 8.36
N GLN A 113 -11.58 30.58 7.80
CA GLN A 113 -12.63 31.30 8.53
C GLN A 113 -13.95 30.54 8.65
N GLY A 114 -14.02 29.28 8.16
CA GLY A 114 -15.20 28.43 8.22
C GLY A 114 -16.26 28.74 7.16
N GLU A 115 -15.97 29.59 6.19
CA GLU A 115 -16.86 29.84 5.06
C GLU A 115 -16.62 28.80 3.96
N SER A 116 -17.69 28.14 3.50
CA SER A 116 -17.63 27.20 2.40
C SER A 116 -17.84 27.94 1.07
N VAL A 117 -16.85 27.90 0.20
CA VAL A 117 -16.92 28.50 -1.14
C VAL A 117 -17.10 27.37 -2.16
N GLU A 118 -18.22 27.41 -2.88
CA GLU A 118 -18.46 26.49 -3.98
C GLU A 118 -17.79 26.99 -5.25
N THR A 119 -16.97 26.17 -5.86
CA THR A 119 -16.33 26.45 -7.15
C THR A 119 -16.73 25.38 -8.15
N PHE A 120 -16.95 25.78 -9.38
CA PHE A 120 -17.25 24.88 -10.48
C PHE A 120 -16.12 24.94 -11.50
N LYS A 121 -15.44 23.83 -11.69
CA LYS A 121 -14.29 23.73 -12.60
C LYS A 121 -14.55 22.72 -13.70
N LEU A 122 -14.32 23.10 -14.94
CA LEU A 122 -14.31 22.16 -16.05
C LEU A 122 -13.01 21.35 -15.98
N THR A 123 -13.12 20.04 -15.81
CA THR A 123 -11.97 19.15 -15.59
C THR A 123 -11.99 18.02 -16.61
N ASP A 124 -10.81 17.69 -17.14
CA ASP A 124 -10.60 16.49 -17.95
C ASP A 124 -10.53 15.28 -17.01
N THR A 125 -11.41 14.31 -17.25
CA THR A 125 -11.54 13.11 -16.41
C THR A 125 -12.13 11.95 -17.19
N THR A 126 -12.35 10.82 -16.54
CA THR A 126 -13.10 9.70 -17.10
C THR A 126 -14.52 9.65 -16.52
N THR A 127 -15.43 8.99 -17.24
CA THR A 127 -16.81 8.79 -16.76
C THR A 127 -16.85 8.20 -15.35
N GLY A 128 -16.04 7.17 -15.09
CA GLY A 128 -15.98 6.52 -13.77
C GLY A 128 -15.46 7.45 -12.67
N ARG A 129 -14.38 8.21 -12.92
CA ARG A 129 -13.84 9.18 -11.94
C ARG A 129 -14.84 10.31 -11.66
N ALA A 130 -15.59 10.75 -12.68
CA ALA A 130 -16.65 11.73 -12.50
C ALA A 130 -17.76 11.21 -11.58
N LEU A 131 -18.17 9.94 -11.72
CA LEU A 131 -19.15 9.33 -10.81
C LEU A 131 -18.59 9.17 -9.38
N LEU A 132 -17.29 8.94 -9.24
CA LEU A 132 -16.65 8.87 -7.93
C LEU A 132 -16.68 10.22 -7.19
N SER A 133 -16.71 11.34 -7.92
CA SER A 133 -16.82 12.66 -7.29
C SER A 133 -18.10 12.87 -6.48
N GLU A 134 -19.19 12.14 -6.77
CA GLU A 134 -20.44 12.26 -6.02
C GLU A 134 -20.37 11.73 -4.57
N ILE A 135 -19.43 10.82 -4.30
CA ILE A 135 -19.25 10.26 -2.96
C ILE A 135 -18.17 10.98 -2.15
N LEU A 136 -17.50 11.96 -2.75
CA LEU A 136 -16.50 12.75 -2.05
C LEU A 136 -17.17 13.67 -1.02
N PRO A 137 -16.70 13.70 0.24
CA PRO A 137 -17.17 14.66 1.21
C PRO A 137 -16.76 16.10 0.83
N ASP A 138 -17.56 17.06 1.24
CA ASP A 138 -17.25 18.48 1.08
C ASP A 138 -15.94 18.81 1.80
N GLY A 139 -15.04 19.53 1.12
CA GLY A 139 -13.70 19.85 1.62
C GLY A 139 -12.58 18.99 1.07
N LEU A 140 -12.89 17.86 0.41
CA LEU A 140 -11.88 17.04 -0.24
C LEU A 140 -11.76 17.40 -1.73
N PRO A 141 -10.58 17.81 -2.25
CA PRO A 141 -10.42 18.20 -3.64
C PRO A 141 -10.54 17.01 -4.59
N PHE A 142 -11.22 17.20 -5.73
CA PHE A 142 -11.41 16.15 -6.74
C PHE A 142 -10.11 15.58 -7.31
N ALA A 143 -9.04 16.37 -7.31
CA ALA A 143 -7.73 15.95 -7.81
C ALA A 143 -7.21 14.66 -7.16
N ILE A 144 -7.60 14.37 -5.91
CA ILE A 144 -7.18 13.17 -5.17
C ILE A 144 -7.69 11.90 -5.84
N VAL A 145 -8.92 11.93 -6.37
CA VAL A 145 -9.57 10.78 -7.02
C VAL A 145 -9.50 10.81 -8.54
N ASN A 146 -9.01 11.90 -9.14
CA ASN A 146 -8.88 12.02 -10.60
C ASN A 146 -7.63 11.28 -11.13
N LYS A 147 -7.41 10.07 -10.66
CA LYS A 147 -6.34 9.16 -11.07
C LYS A 147 -6.83 7.72 -10.97
N THR A 148 -6.06 6.79 -11.46
CA THR A 148 -6.38 5.36 -11.29
C THR A 148 -6.26 4.97 -9.82
N MET A 149 -7.35 4.52 -9.20
CA MET A 149 -7.44 4.25 -7.78
C MET A 149 -6.93 2.85 -7.45
N LYS A 150 -5.64 2.72 -7.22
CA LYS A 150 -4.99 1.52 -6.67
C LYS A 150 -5.18 1.48 -5.13
N LYS A 151 -4.93 0.34 -4.51
CA LYS A 151 -5.04 0.18 -3.04
C LYS A 151 -4.30 1.26 -2.25
N LYS A 152 -3.08 1.61 -2.66
CA LYS A 152 -2.27 2.65 -2.03
C LYS A 152 -2.90 4.04 -2.17
N GLU A 153 -3.45 4.34 -3.35
CA GLU A 153 -4.11 5.60 -3.63
C GLU A 153 -5.41 5.77 -2.82
N ILE A 154 -6.18 4.69 -2.68
CA ILE A 154 -7.40 4.67 -1.85
C ILE A 154 -7.04 4.89 -0.39
N SER A 155 -6.02 4.23 0.13
CA SER A 155 -5.53 4.45 1.51
C SER A 155 -5.09 5.90 1.72
N GLY A 156 -4.37 6.47 0.76
CA GLY A 156 -3.97 7.88 0.78
C GLY A 156 -5.16 8.84 0.80
N ALA A 157 -6.18 8.58 -0.02
CA ALA A 157 -7.42 9.38 -0.06
C ALA A 157 -8.18 9.33 1.28
N ILE A 158 -8.27 8.15 1.90
CA ILE A 158 -8.92 7.98 3.22
C ILE A 158 -8.12 8.72 4.30
N ASN A 159 -6.80 8.63 4.29
CA ASN A 159 -5.95 9.34 5.25
C ASN A 159 -6.11 10.86 5.10
N GLN A 160 -6.12 11.37 3.88
CA GLN A 160 -6.31 12.80 3.62
C GLN A 160 -7.71 13.24 4.04
N CYS A 161 -8.76 12.47 3.73
CA CYS A 161 -10.11 12.75 4.18
C CYS A 161 -10.20 12.83 5.72
N TYR A 162 -9.55 11.91 6.44
CA TYR A 162 -9.51 11.92 7.90
C TYR A 162 -8.84 13.19 8.47
N ARG A 163 -7.80 13.68 7.79
CA ARG A 163 -7.05 14.89 8.22
C ARG A 163 -7.80 16.17 7.93
N ASP A 164 -8.37 16.28 6.71
CA ASP A 164 -8.95 17.53 6.21
C ASP A 164 -10.40 17.72 6.64
N VAL A 165 -11.19 16.63 6.66
CA VAL A 165 -12.65 16.70 6.88
C VAL A 165 -13.06 16.18 8.26
N GLY A 166 -12.39 15.16 8.76
CA GLY A 166 -12.61 14.60 10.09
C GLY A 166 -13.22 13.20 10.09
N LEU A 167 -13.37 12.64 11.31
CA LEU A 167 -13.70 11.24 11.56
C LEU A 167 -15.04 10.80 10.95
N LYS A 168 -16.11 11.57 11.19
CA LYS A 168 -17.47 11.17 10.80
C LYS A 168 -17.64 11.03 9.30
N ASP A 169 -17.18 12.03 8.56
CA ASP A 169 -17.33 12.05 7.10
C ASP A 169 -16.38 11.04 6.44
N THR A 170 -15.23 10.76 7.05
CA THR A 170 -14.33 9.68 6.61
C THR A 170 -14.98 8.31 6.70
N VAL A 171 -15.71 8.01 7.78
CA VAL A 171 -16.42 6.73 7.93
C VAL A 171 -17.52 6.59 6.88
N ILE A 172 -18.30 7.65 6.64
CA ILE A 172 -19.33 7.66 5.60
C ILE A 172 -18.70 7.47 4.21
N PHE A 173 -17.60 8.15 3.95
CA PHE A 173 -16.85 8.02 2.70
C PHE A 173 -16.33 6.58 2.49
N CYS A 174 -15.79 5.94 3.51
CA CYS A 174 -15.35 4.55 3.45
C CYS A 174 -16.51 3.60 3.13
N ASP A 175 -17.68 3.79 3.73
CA ASP A 175 -18.87 2.99 3.44
C ASP A 175 -19.35 3.18 2.00
N GLN A 176 -19.39 4.41 1.51
CA GLN A 176 -19.77 4.70 0.13
C GLN A 176 -18.76 4.13 -0.88
N LEU A 177 -17.46 4.22 -0.59
CA LEU A 177 -16.42 3.57 -1.39
C LEU A 177 -16.63 2.06 -1.45
N MET A 178 -16.96 1.43 -0.32
CA MET A 178 -17.22 0.00 -0.26
C MET A 178 -18.41 -0.42 -1.15
N TYR A 179 -19.55 0.24 -1.01
CA TYR A 179 -20.73 -0.09 -1.82
C TYR A 179 -20.52 0.18 -3.31
N THR A 180 -19.84 1.27 -3.65
CA THR A 180 -19.49 1.60 -5.03
C THR A 180 -18.51 0.56 -5.59
N GLY A 181 -17.50 0.18 -4.84
CA GLY A 181 -16.53 -0.84 -5.22
C GLY A 181 -17.18 -2.19 -5.50
N PHE A 182 -18.04 -2.68 -4.62
CA PHE A 182 -18.78 -3.94 -4.85
C PHE A 182 -19.68 -3.87 -6.08
N SER A 183 -20.43 -2.77 -6.25
CA SER A 183 -21.30 -2.58 -7.42
C SER A 183 -20.50 -2.58 -8.71
N MET A 184 -19.33 -1.93 -8.73
CA MET A 184 -18.50 -1.84 -9.92
C MET A 184 -17.75 -3.16 -10.19
N ALA A 185 -17.30 -3.88 -9.16
CA ALA A 185 -16.72 -5.20 -9.32
C ALA A 185 -17.71 -6.20 -9.92
N ALA A 186 -18.96 -6.16 -9.46
CA ALA A 186 -20.03 -6.98 -10.04
C ALA A 186 -20.31 -6.65 -11.52
N LYS A 187 -20.29 -5.35 -11.89
CA LYS A 187 -20.46 -4.90 -13.28
C LYS A 187 -19.24 -5.23 -14.15
N ALA A 188 -18.04 -5.17 -13.59
CA ALA A 188 -16.80 -5.49 -14.30
C ALA A 188 -16.72 -6.97 -14.71
N GLY A 189 -17.28 -7.88 -13.89
CA GLY A 189 -17.32 -9.30 -14.19
C GLY A 189 -15.92 -9.92 -14.39
N VAL A 190 -14.91 -9.41 -13.68
CA VAL A 190 -13.52 -9.87 -13.81
C VAL A 190 -13.40 -11.32 -13.38
N SER A 191 -12.84 -12.16 -14.24
CA SER A 191 -12.66 -13.60 -14.04
C SER A 191 -11.28 -14.01 -14.55
N ILE A 192 -10.74 -15.13 -14.08
CA ILE A 192 -9.46 -15.67 -14.52
C ILE A 192 -9.71 -16.91 -15.36
N GLY A 193 -9.25 -16.88 -16.61
CA GLY A 193 -9.16 -18.02 -17.52
C GLY A 193 -7.72 -18.50 -17.66
N VAL A 194 -7.55 -19.72 -18.21
CA VAL A 194 -6.21 -20.25 -18.51
C VAL A 194 -5.52 -19.42 -19.60
N ASP A 195 -6.30 -18.89 -20.52
CA ASP A 195 -5.79 -18.10 -21.65
C ASP A 195 -5.29 -16.70 -21.23
N ASP A 196 -5.78 -16.18 -20.09
CA ASP A 196 -5.31 -14.90 -19.54
C ASP A 196 -3.86 -14.97 -19.02
N MET A 197 -3.34 -16.19 -18.81
CA MET A 197 -1.95 -16.44 -18.42
C MET A 197 -1.06 -16.53 -19.65
N ALA A 198 -0.75 -15.40 -20.27
CA ALA A 198 0.15 -15.38 -21.43
C ALA A 198 1.55 -15.89 -21.04
N VAL A 199 2.06 -16.86 -21.79
CA VAL A 199 3.43 -17.35 -21.64
C VAL A 199 4.26 -16.71 -22.74
N PRO A 200 5.32 -15.96 -22.44
CA PRO A 200 6.10 -15.26 -23.45
C PRO A 200 6.80 -16.25 -24.41
N ASP A 201 6.72 -15.97 -25.70
CA ASP A 201 7.35 -16.79 -26.74
C ASP A 201 8.89 -16.81 -26.60
N SER A 202 9.47 -15.75 -26.05
CA SER A 202 10.90 -15.59 -25.78
C SER A 202 11.42 -16.53 -24.67
N LYS A 203 10.53 -17.08 -23.82
CA LYS A 203 10.89 -17.92 -22.67
C LYS A 203 11.83 -19.06 -23.06
N SER A 204 11.53 -19.79 -24.14
CA SER A 204 12.35 -20.93 -24.59
C SER A 204 13.77 -20.49 -24.94
N GLY A 205 13.93 -19.37 -25.63
CA GLY A 205 15.23 -18.83 -26.01
C GLY A 205 16.08 -18.40 -24.81
N ILE A 206 15.45 -17.78 -23.80
CA ILE A 206 16.14 -17.37 -22.57
C ILE A 206 16.59 -18.59 -21.77
N VAL A 207 15.74 -19.61 -21.64
CA VAL A 207 16.06 -20.84 -20.91
C VAL A 207 17.18 -21.60 -21.62
N ASP A 208 17.15 -21.75 -22.94
CA ASP A 208 18.17 -22.45 -23.71
C ASP A 208 19.53 -21.72 -23.61
N SER A 209 19.54 -20.39 -23.66
CA SER A 209 20.76 -19.59 -23.43
C SER A 209 21.36 -19.83 -22.06
N ALA A 210 20.50 -19.79 -21.00
CA ALA A 210 20.95 -20.05 -19.63
C ALA A 210 21.50 -21.47 -19.45
N GLU A 211 20.91 -22.48 -20.09
CA GLU A 211 21.43 -23.85 -20.09
C GLU A 211 22.80 -23.97 -20.75
N ALA A 212 23.00 -23.29 -21.87
CA ALA A 212 24.30 -23.27 -22.53
C ALA A 212 25.39 -22.64 -21.64
N GLU A 213 25.07 -21.55 -20.95
CA GLU A 213 25.99 -20.90 -20.01
C GLU A 213 26.32 -21.81 -18.82
N VAL A 214 25.31 -22.46 -18.22
CA VAL A 214 25.48 -23.41 -17.12
C VAL A 214 26.37 -24.59 -17.55
N LYS A 215 26.16 -25.11 -18.76
CA LYS A 215 26.99 -26.19 -19.31
C LYS A 215 28.44 -25.75 -19.48
N ALA A 216 28.68 -24.55 -19.98
CA ALA A 216 30.04 -23.99 -20.10
C ALA A 216 30.75 -23.88 -18.72
N ILE A 217 30.02 -23.48 -17.68
CA ILE A 217 30.56 -23.45 -16.31
C ILE A 217 30.86 -24.86 -15.76
N GLN A 218 29.99 -25.84 -16.04
CA GLN A 218 30.26 -27.23 -15.68
C GLN A 218 31.48 -27.79 -16.38
N ASP A 219 31.70 -27.45 -17.65
CA ASP A 219 32.88 -27.83 -18.41
C ASP A 219 34.18 -27.20 -17.82
N GLN A 220 34.12 -25.92 -17.44
CA GLN A 220 35.23 -25.24 -16.74
C GLN A 220 35.57 -25.89 -15.39
N HIS A 221 34.55 -26.28 -14.63
CA HIS A 221 34.71 -26.99 -13.36
C HIS A 221 35.35 -28.37 -13.60
N SER A 222 34.90 -29.12 -14.61
CA SER A 222 35.47 -30.43 -14.95
C SER A 222 36.97 -30.35 -15.38
N GLN A 223 37.36 -29.20 -15.94
CA GLN A 223 38.77 -28.89 -16.26
C GLN A 223 39.60 -28.43 -15.06
N GLY A 224 38.99 -28.29 -13.87
CA GLY A 224 39.66 -27.84 -12.66
C GLY A 224 39.92 -26.34 -12.56
N LEU A 225 39.28 -25.54 -13.41
CA LEU A 225 39.41 -24.07 -13.43
C LEU A 225 38.57 -23.36 -12.36
N LEU A 226 37.54 -24.02 -11.84
CA LEU A 226 36.62 -23.48 -10.84
C LEU A 226 36.49 -24.42 -9.64
N THR A 227 36.33 -23.84 -8.45
CA THR A 227 35.96 -24.57 -7.25
C THR A 227 34.46 -24.91 -7.22
N ASP A 228 34.08 -25.93 -6.41
CA ASP A 228 32.65 -26.30 -6.24
C ASP A 228 31.76 -25.11 -5.79
N GLY A 229 32.28 -24.30 -4.86
CA GLY A 229 31.57 -23.14 -4.35
C GLY A 229 31.37 -22.04 -5.41
N GLU A 230 32.40 -21.78 -6.21
CA GLU A 230 32.32 -20.81 -7.31
C GLU A 230 31.37 -21.29 -8.40
N ARG A 231 31.43 -22.56 -8.77
CA ARG A 231 30.51 -23.20 -9.72
C ARG A 231 29.04 -23.02 -9.23
N TYR A 232 28.77 -23.39 -7.97
CA TYR A 232 27.46 -23.27 -7.37
C TYR A 232 26.93 -21.84 -7.41
N ASN A 233 27.71 -20.87 -6.99
CA ASN A 233 27.29 -19.46 -6.99
C ASN A 233 27.00 -18.95 -8.41
N LYS A 234 27.86 -19.25 -9.38
CA LYS A 234 27.66 -18.86 -10.77
C LYS A 234 26.40 -19.48 -11.38
N VAL A 235 26.14 -20.76 -11.10
CA VAL A 235 24.92 -21.44 -11.59
C VAL A 235 23.65 -20.80 -11.00
N VAL A 236 23.67 -20.50 -9.68
CA VAL A 236 22.55 -19.81 -9.03
C VAL A 236 22.33 -18.42 -9.60
N ASP A 237 23.38 -17.65 -9.85
CA ASP A 237 23.30 -16.32 -10.44
C ASP A 237 22.71 -16.35 -11.85
N ILE A 238 23.15 -17.26 -12.71
CA ILE A 238 22.62 -17.42 -14.08
C ILE A 238 21.12 -17.70 -14.04
N TRP A 239 20.68 -18.64 -13.21
CA TRP A 239 19.26 -18.99 -13.12
C TRP A 239 18.42 -17.89 -12.49
N THR A 240 18.97 -17.13 -11.54
CA THR A 240 18.30 -15.95 -10.98
C THR A 240 18.07 -14.90 -12.05
N HIS A 241 19.12 -14.53 -12.80
CA HIS A 241 19.02 -13.57 -13.90
C HIS A 241 18.06 -14.04 -15.02
N ALA A 242 18.14 -15.33 -15.40
CA ALA A 242 17.22 -15.89 -16.39
C ALA A 242 15.76 -15.82 -15.93
N SER A 243 15.50 -16.15 -14.66
CA SER A 243 14.17 -16.07 -14.06
C SER A 243 13.63 -14.65 -14.03
N ASP A 244 14.46 -13.66 -13.71
CA ASP A 244 14.08 -12.25 -13.69
C ASP A 244 13.83 -11.71 -15.11
N ARG A 245 14.62 -12.10 -16.10
CA ARG A 245 14.38 -11.74 -17.49
C ARG A 245 13.04 -12.29 -18.01
N VAL A 246 12.77 -13.57 -17.76
CA VAL A 246 11.48 -14.19 -18.13
C VAL A 246 10.31 -13.48 -17.43
N ALA A 247 10.49 -13.09 -16.16
CA ALA A 247 9.47 -12.37 -15.41
C ALA A 247 9.19 -10.98 -15.99
N ASN A 248 10.24 -10.25 -16.37
CA ASN A 248 10.09 -8.91 -16.95
C ASN A 248 9.40 -8.97 -18.31
N GLU A 249 9.85 -9.85 -19.21
CA GLU A 249 9.21 -10.01 -20.53
C GLU A 249 7.76 -10.46 -20.43
N MET A 250 7.46 -11.36 -19.50
CA MET A 250 6.07 -11.78 -19.22
C MET A 250 5.22 -10.60 -18.71
N MET A 251 5.78 -9.77 -17.82
CA MET A 251 5.05 -8.61 -17.30
C MET A 251 4.83 -7.57 -18.40
N ASP A 252 5.81 -7.30 -19.24
CA ASP A 252 5.70 -6.36 -20.36
C ASP A 252 4.62 -6.81 -21.35
N GLU A 253 4.53 -8.13 -21.65
CA GLU A 253 3.50 -8.68 -22.53
C GLU A 253 2.09 -8.61 -21.92
N ILE A 254 1.95 -8.82 -20.61
CA ILE A 254 0.65 -8.77 -19.92
C ILE A 254 0.23 -7.32 -19.64
N GLN A 255 1.18 -6.40 -19.44
CA GLN A 255 0.92 -5.04 -18.99
C GLN A 255 0.39 -4.13 -20.09
N SER A 256 0.88 -4.25 -21.32
CA SER A 256 0.59 -3.30 -22.39
C SER A 256 -0.17 -3.93 -23.56
N ASP A 257 -1.21 -3.23 -24.00
CA ASP A 257 -1.96 -3.51 -25.22
C ASP A 257 -1.71 -2.37 -26.22
N SER A 258 -1.30 -2.69 -27.45
CA SER A 258 -1.21 -1.70 -28.52
C SER A 258 -2.57 -1.50 -29.18
N VAL A 259 -3.09 -0.29 -29.11
CA VAL A 259 -4.38 0.08 -29.72
C VAL A 259 -4.17 1.17 -30.76
N VAL A 260 -4.79 0.99 -31.92
CA VAL A 260 -4.78 1.99 -32.98
C VAL A 260 -5.87 3.01 -32.71
N THR A 261 -5.50 4.29 -32.62
CA THR A 261 -6.46 5.41 -32.44
C THR A 261 -7.30 5.63 -33.69
N GLN A 262 -8.37 6.39 -33.56
CA GLN A 262 -9.20 6.78 -34.72
C GLN A 262 -8.42 7.60 -35.77
N ASP A 263 -7.36 8.27 -35.35
CA ASP A 263 -6.46 9.05 -36.22
C ASP A 263 -5.38 8.18 -36.90
N GLY A 264 -5.33 6.88 -36.59
CA GLY A 264 -4.39 5.93 -37.21
C GLY A 264 -3.06 5.78 -36.46
N ASP A 265 -2.87 6.48 -35.36
CA ASP A 265 -1.67 6.36 -34.51
C ASP A 265 -1.78 5.14 -33.60
N SER A 266 -0.68 4.39 -33.42
CA SER A 266 -0.62 3.30 -32.45
C SER A 266 -0.18 3.85 -31.10
N ILE A 267 -1.04 3.69 -30.11
CA ILE A 267 -0.78 4.08 -28.72
C ILE A 267 -0.76 2.83 -27.84
N GLU A 268 0.21 2.75 -26.94
CA GLU A 268 0.22 1.75 -25.89
C GLU A 268 -0.68 2.19 -24.74
N GLN A 269 -1.56 1.30 -24.29
CA GLN A 269 -2.37 1.49 -23.10
C GLN A 269 -2.17 0.32 -22.14
N ASP A 270 -2.43 0.53 -20.87
CA ASP A 270 -2.45 -0.55 -19.89
C ASP A 270 -3.49 -1.61 -20.30
N SER A 271 -3.09 -2.88 -20.25
CA SER A 271 -3.94 -4.00 -20.63
C SER A 271 -5.14 -4.17 -19.70
N PHE A 272 -6.26 -4.62 -20.26
CA PHE A 272 -7.44 -5.03 -19.49
C PHE A 272 -7.44 -6.54 -19.15
N ASN A 273 -6.26 -7.17 -19.18
CA ASN A 273 -6.10 -8.54 -18.72
C ASN A 273 -6.50 -8.65 -17.24
N SER A 274 -7.33 -9.64 -16.92
CA SER A 274 -7.86 -9.84 -15.55
C SER A 274 -6.78 -10.04 -14.50
N ILE A 275 -5.73 -10.80 -14.84
CA ILE A 275 -4.61 -11.08 -13.92
C ILE A 275 -3.80 -9.83 -13.66
N PHE A 276 -3.50 -9.05 -14.72
CA PHE A 276 -2.81 -7.77 -14.58
C PHE A 276 -3.61 -6.81 -13.72
N MET A 277 -4.91 -6.65 -13.98
CA MET A 277 -5.78 -5.77 -13.20
C MET A 277 -5.82 -6.15 -11.71
N MET A 278 -5.87 -7.43 -11.37
CA MET A 278 -5.87 -7.88 -9.97
C MET A 278 -4.57 -7.58 -9.25
N ALA A 279 -3.43 -7.75 -9.91
CA ALA A 279 -2.12 -7.51 -9.32
C ALA A 279 -1.75 -6.03 -9.26
N ASP A 280 -1.97 -5.27 -10.33
CA ASP A 280 -1.63 -3.86 -10.41
C ASP A 280 -2.51 -3.00 -9.49
N SER A 281 -3.78 -3.35 -9.34
CA SER A 281 -4.67 -2.69 -8.38
C SER A 281 -4.26 -2.91 -6.92
N GLY A 282 -3.49 -3.97 -6.63
CA GLY A 282 -3.19 -4.42 -5.26
C GLY A 282 -4.36 -5.14 -4.58
N ALA A 283 -5.39 -5.53 -5.34
CA ALA A 283 -6.55 -6.27 -4.82
C ALA A 283 -6.17 -7.69 -4.40
N ARG A 284 -5.50 -8.43 -5.28
CA ARG A 284 -5.05 -9.79 -5.02
C ARG A 284 -3.90 -10.19 -5.95
N GLY A 285 -2.96 -10.93 -5.39
CA GLY A 285 -1.80 -11.41 -6.14
C GLY A 285 -0.62 -10.44 -6.09
N SER A 286 0.56 -11.00 -6.33
CA SER A 286 1.80 -10.25 -6.46
C SER A 286 2.49 -10.62 -7.76
N HIS A 287 3.39 -9.76 -8.26
CA HIS A 287 4.21 -10.06 -9.44
C HIS A 287 4.94 -11.40 -9.33
N ALA A 288 5.42 -11.76 -8.12
CA ALA A 288 6.06 -13.05 -7.86
C ALA A 288 5.11 -14.24 -8.04
N GLN A 289 3.83 -14.10 -7.69
CA GLN A 289 2.82 -15.15 -7.89
C GLN A 289 2.46 -15.30 -9.38
N ILE A 290 2.32 -14.20 -10.12
CA ILE A 290 2.05 -14.23 -11.55
C ILE A 290 3.22 -14.88 -12.31
N ARG A 291 4.46 -14.56 -11.92
CA ARG A 291 5.66 -15.20 -12.48
C ARG A 291 5.60 -16.73 -12.37
N GLN A 292 5.13 -17.26 -11.24
CA GLN A 292 4.98 -18.71 -11.07
C GLN A 292 3.85 -19.30 -11.91
N LEU A 293 2.81 -18.51 -12.23
CA LEU A 293 1.67 -18.98 -13.03
C LEU A 293 1.98 -19.04 -14.53
N ALA A 294 2.61 -18.02 -15.08
CA ALA A 294 2.80 -17.85 -16.52
C ALA A 294 4.27 -17.79 -16.97
N GLY A 295 5.19 -17.41 -16.09
CA GLY A 295 6.62 -17.31 -16.41
C GLY A 295 7.39 -18.58 -16.09
N MET A 296 8.22 -18.56 -15.07
CA MET A 296 9.04 -19.66 -14.59
C MET A 296 9.02 -19.70 -13.06
N ARG A 297 8.90 -20.89 -12.47
CA ARG A 297 8.90 -21.02 -11.01
C ARG A 297 10.27 -20.73 -10.39
N GLY A 298 11.37 -21.11 -11.07
CA GLY A 298 12.73 -20.79 -10.68
C GLY A 298 13.35 -21.69 -9.63
N LEU A 299 14.32 -21.16 -8.89
CA LEU A 299 15.10 -21.89 -7.89
C LEU A 299 14.29 -22.12 -6.62
N MET A 300 14.46 -23.32 -6.02
CA MET A 300 13.83 -23.71 -4.78
C MET A 300 14.85 -23.85 -3.65
N ALA A 301 14.45 -23.42 -2.45
CA ALA A 301 15.27 -23.58 -1.25
C ALA A 301 15.01 -24.93 -0.56
N LYS A 302 16.05 -25.59 -0.08
CA LYS A 302 15.97 -26.73 0.82
C LYS A 302 15.52 -26.30 2.22
N PRO A 303 15.09 -27.24 3.08
CA PRO A 303 14.76 -26.91 4.47
C PRO A 303 15.88 -26.26 5.27
N ASP A 304 17.16 -26.58 4.95
CA ASP A 304 18.36 -26.01 5.57
C ASP A 304 18.67 -24.56 5.14
N GLY A 305 17.97 -24.05 4.13
CA GLY A 305 18.14 -22.72 3.58
C GLY A 305 19.05 -22.65 2.35
N SER A 306 19.76 -23.72 1.98
CA SER A 306 20.53 -23.78 0.76
C SER A 306 19.61 -23.83 -0.47
N ILE A 307 20.07 -23.32 -1.60
CA ILE A 307 19.31 -23.30 -2.86
C ILE A 307 19.63 -24.56 -3.66
N ILE A 308 18.62 -25.17 -4.26
CA ILE A 308 18.79 -26.30 -5.17
C ILE A 308 19.27 -25.76 -6.52
N GLU A 309 20.41 -26.24 -7.02
CA GLU A 309 21.02 -25.77 -8.28
C GLU A 309 20.12 -25.97 -9.51
N THR A 310 19.27 -26.98 -9.50
CA THR A 310 18.36 -27.27 -10.59
C THR A 310 17.08 -26.45 -10.46
N PRO A 311 16.81 -25.49 -11.34
CA PRO A 311 15.60 -24.69 -11.31
C PRO A 311 14.39 -25.47 -11.79
N ILE A 312 13.20 -25.03 -11.41
CA ILE A 312 11.94 -25.45 -12.01
C ILE A 312 11.67 -24.53 -13.18
N LYS A 313 11.84 -25.03 -14.42
CA LYS A 313 11.69 -24.27 -15.66
C LYS A 313 10.22 -24.11 -16.06
N ALA A 314 9.39 -25.08 -15.68
CA ALA A 314 7.97 -25.05 -15.93
C ALA A 314 7.25 -24.02 -15.05
N ASN A 315 6.14 -23.51 -15.57
CA ASN A 315 5.16 -22.73 -14.81
C ASN A 315 3.94 -23.61 -14.46
N PHE A 316 3.00 -23.06 -13.70
CA PHE A 316 1.80 -23.80 -13.34
C PHE A 316 0.83 -24.02 -14.50
N ARG A 317 0.83 -23.14 -15.52
CA ARG A 317 0.03 -23.29 -16.73
C ARG A 317 0.49 -24.50 -17.55
N GLU A 318 1.80 -24.67 -17.75
CA GLU A 318 2.39 -25.79 -18.49
C GLU A 318 2.29 -27.11 -17.70
N GLY A 319 2.29 -27.02 -16.37
CA GLY A 319 2.35 -28.15 -15.48
C GLY A 319 3.78 -28.59 -15.13
N LEU A 320 3.98 -29.00 -13.90
CA LEU A 320 5.28 -29.47 -13.39
C LEU A 320 5.45 -30.97 -13.70
N ASN A 321 6.68 -31.38 -14.00
CA ASN A 321 7.00 -32.80 -14.05
C ASN A 321 7.12 -33.37 -12.61
N VAL A 322 7.19 -34.69 -12.49
CA VAL A 322 7.20 -35.37 -11.17
C VAL A 322 8.37 -34.92 -10.29
N ASN A 323 9.56 -34.77 -10.86
CA ASN A 323 10.76 -34.35 -10.12
C ASN A 323 10.64 -32.86 -9.68
N GLU A 324 10.16 -31.99 -10.54
CA GLU A 324 9.95 -30.57 -10.23
C GLU A 324 8.89 -30.41 -9.14
N TYR A 325 7.81 -31.19 -9.21
CA TYR A 325 6.80 -31.21 -8.16
C TYR A 325 7.39 -31.64 -6.82
N PHE A 326 8.19 -32.72 -6.80
CA PHE A 326 8.84 -33.19 -5.58
C PHE A 326 9.77 -32.15 -4.97
N ILE A 327 10.61 -31.49 -5.79
CA ILE A 327 11.48 -30.40 -5.36
C ILE A 327 10.66 -29.25 -4.76
N SER A 328 9.54 -28.92 -5.36
CA SER A 328 8.67 -27.85 -4.89
C SER A 328 8.04 -28.10 -3.52
N THR A 329 7.85 -29.37 -3.14
CA THR A 329 7.27 -29.73 -1.82
C THR A 329 8.16 -29.33 -0.65
N HIS A 330 9.50 -29.26 -0.83
CA HIS A 330 10.41 -28.80 0.21
C HIS A 330 10.13 -27.36 0.64
N GLY A 331 9.93 -26.46 -0.33
CA GLY A 331 9.58 -25.07 -0.06
C GLY A 331 8.21 -24.92 0.62
N ALA A 332 7.21 -25.67 0.18
CA ALA A 332 5.90 -25.67 0.78
C ALA A 332 5.91 -26.15 2.24
N ARG A 333 6.58 -27.28 2.51
CA ARG A 333 6.73 -27.83 3.88
C ARG A 333 7.46 -26.85 4.80
N LYS A 334 8.58 -26.24 4.32
CA LYS A 334 9.29 -25.23 5.07
C LYS A 334 8.41 -24.03 5.39
N GLY A 335 7.66 -23.54 4.43
CA GLY A 335 6.73 -22.41 4.62
C GLY A 335 5.67 -22.70 5.70
N LEU A 336 5.08 -23.89 5.70
CA LEU A 336 4.10 -24.29 6.70
C LEU A 336 4.73 -24.40 8.11
N ALA A 337 5.90 -25.02 8.21
CA ALA A 337 6.63 -25.12 9.49
C ALA A 337 7.07 -23.75 10.02
N ASP A 338 7.64 -22.90 9.17
CA ASP A 338 8.08 -21.57 9.54
C ASP A 338 6.92 -20.70 10.02
N THR A 339 5.76 -20.77 9.39
CA THR A 339 4.55 -20.04 9.80
C THR A 339 4.13 -20.43 11.20
N ALA A 340 4.06 -21.73 11.50
CA ALA A 340 3.68 -22.23 12.83
C ALA A 340 4.65 -21.79 13.92
N LEU A 341 5.98 -21.88 13.66
CA LEU A 341 7.02 -21.49 14.63
C LEU A 341 7.11 -19.96 14.82
N LYS A 342 7.00 -19.18 13.74
CA LYS A 342 7.03 -17.71 13.80
C LYS A 342 5.88 -17.12 14.60
N THR A 343 4.69 -17.71 14.50
CA THR A 343 3.51 -17.28 15.28
C THR A 343 3.76 -17.37 16.77
N ALA A 344 4.30 -18.50 17.25
CA ALA A 344 4.63 -18.69 18.66
C ALA A 344 5.73 -17.73 19.13
N ASN A 345 6.81 -17.57 18.34
CA ASN A 345 7.91 -16.67 18.67
C ASN A 345 7.47 -15.21 18.71
N SER A 346 6.60 -14.77 17.78
CA SER A 346 6.05 -13.43 17.77
C SER A 346 5.22 -13.15 19.00
N GLY A 347 4.34 -14.09 19.39
CA GLY A 347 3.52 -13.95 20.59
C GLY A 347 4.36 -13.86 21.88
N TYR A 348 5.39 -14.67 22.00
CA TYR A 348 6.31 -14.63 23.15
C TYR A 348 7.14 -13.34 23.18
N LEU A 349 7.61 -12.85 22.02
CA LEU A 349 8.31 -11.57 21.92
C LEU A 349 7.41 -10.40 22.34
N THR A 350 6.19 -10.36 21.84
CA THR A 350 5.20 -9.32 22.20
C THR A 350 4.96 -9.30 23.71
N ARG A 351 4.71 -10.46 24.33
CA ARG A 351 4.53 -10.56 25.78
C ARG A 351 5.73 -10.02 26.55
N ARG A 352 6.96 -10.41 26.19
CA ARG A 352 8.16 -9.91 26.87
C ARG A 352 8.35 -8.41 26.72
N LEU A 353 8.04 -7.84 25.54
CA LEU A 353 8.10 -6.39 25.34
C LEU A 353 7.09 -5.66 26.20
N VAL A 354 5.86 -6.14 26.25
CA VAL A 354 4.82 -5.55 27.10
C VAL A 354 5.22 -5.64 28.57
N ASP A 355 5.68 -6.79 29.07
CA ASP A 355 6.11 -6.98 30.46
C ASP A 355 7.23 -5.98 30.88
N VAL A 356 8.12 -5.62 29.95
CA VAL A 356 9.21 -4.65 30.22
C VAL A 356 8.73 -3.20 30.12
N CYS A 357 7.81 -2.89 29.19
CA CYS A 357 7.45 -1.52 28.88
C CYS A 357 6.14 -1.05 29.55
N GLN A 358 5.37 -1.94 30.19
CA GLN A 358 4.04 -1.62 30.76
C GLN A 358 4.02 -0.43 31.74
N ASP A 359 5.16 -0.21 32.43
CA ASP A 359 5.27 0.88 33.42
C ASP A 359 5.61 2.24 32.78
N LEU A 360 5.79 2.27 31.44
CA LEU A 360 6.09 3.51 30.73
C LEU A 360 4.79 4.30 30.51
N VAL A 361 4.53 5.24 31.41
CA VAL A 361 3.32 6.08 31.42
C VAL A 361 3.70 7.54 31.18
N VAL A 362 2.84 8.28 30.48
CA VAL A 362 2.97 9.73 30.30
C VAL A 362 2.58 10.43 31.61
N ILE A 363 3.54 11.05 32.29
CA ILE A 363 3.32 11.68 33.63
C ILE A 363 3.16 13.19 33.51
N GLU A 364 3.92 13.83 32.62
CA GLU A 364 3.93 15.28 32.42
C GLU A 364 3.80 15.65 30.94
N GLU A 365 3.39 16.87 30.67
CA GLU A 365 3.22 17.34 29.31
C GLU A 365 4.55 17.63 28.63
N ASP A 366 5.44 18.36 29.30
CA ASP A 366 6.75 18.74 28.77
C ASP A 366 7.84 18.78 29.86
N CYS A 367 8.87 17.98 29.70
CA CYS A 367 10.05 17.99 30.57
C CYS A 367 11.06 19.11 30.23
N LYS A 368 10.80 19.93 29.18
CA LYS A 368 11.61 21.06 28.73
C LYS A 368 13.07 20.69 28.39
N THR A 369 13.35 19.46 28.05
CA THR A 369 14.70 19.02 27.67
C THR A 369 15.12 19.62 26.33
N GLU A 370 16.38 20.02 26.23
CA GLU A 370 17.02 20.41 24.98
C GLU A 370 17.71 19.21 24.28
N ASN A 371 17.73 18.06 24.95
CA ASN A 371 18.31 16.85 24.43
C ASN A 371 17.42 16.26 23.33
N GLY A 372 18.03 15.79 22.27
CA GLY A 372 17.31 15.21 21.12
C GLY A 372 18.22 14.31 20.30
N ILE A 373 17.63 13.59 19.38
CA ILE A 373 18.31 12.70 18.43
C ILE A 373 18.28 13.37 17.05
N ASP A 374 19.41 13.43 16.40
CA ASP A 374 19.50 13.92 15.03
C ASP A 374 18.89 12.86 14.07
N ARG A 375 18.04 13.33 13.17
CA ARG A 375 17.38 12.51 12.17
C ARG A 375 17.67 13.05 10.77
N GLU A 376 18.09 12.13 9.91
CA GLU A 376 18.35 12.33 8.49
C GLU A 376 17.72 11.18 7.68
N ALA A 377 17.61 11.31 6.38
CA ALA A 377 17.15 10.24 5.50
C ALA A 377 18.13 9.06 5.57
N ILE A 378 17.62 7.82 5.52
CA ILE A 378 18.46 6.62 5.46
C ILE A 378 18.72 6.29 4.00
N VAL A 379 20.00 6.40 3.61
CA VAL A 379 20.47 6.09 2.25
C VAL A 379 21.32 4.81 2.30
N GLN A 380 21.01 3.83 1.46
CA GLN A 380 21.78 2.62 1.28
C GLN A 380 22.07 2.40 -0.21
N GLY A 381 23.35 2.25 -0.54
CA GLY A 381 23.75 2.02 -1.94
C GLY A 381 23.46 3.17 -2.91
N GLY A 382 23.19 4.39 -2.41
CA GLY A 382 22.81 5.56 -3.22
C GLY A 382 21.31 5.76 -3.38
N GLU A 383 20.47 4.84 -2.90
CA GLU A 383 19.02 4.99 -2.89
C GLU A 383 18.51 5.37 -1.49
N VAL A 384 17.51 6.24 -1.44
CA VAL A 384 16.83 6.63 -0.19
C VAL A 384 15.88 5.50 0.20
N VAL A 385 16.24 4.75 1.25
CA VAL A 385 15.44 3.64 1.77
C VAL A 385 14.29 4.14 2.65
N ILE A 386 14.56 5.14 3.50
CA ILE A 386 13.56 5.78 4.36
C ILE A 386 13.77 7.29 4.25
N PRO A 387 12.79 8.03 3.72
CA PRO A 387 12.87 9.48 3.62
C PRO A 387 12.84 10.14 5.01
N LEU A 388 13.31 11.38 5.08
CA LEU A 388 13.36 12.13 6.34
C LEU A 388 11.97 12.36 6.94
N GLU A 389 10.98 12.62 6.09
CA GLU A 389 9.58 12.86 6.46
C GLU A 389 9.00 11.75 7.36
N ASP A 390 9.17 10.48 7.00
CA ASP A 390 8.69 9.33 7.78
C ASP A 390 9.35 9.21 9.17
N ARG A 391 10.55 9.79 9.32
CA ARG A 391 11.32 9.73 10.55
C ARG A 391 11.03 10.85 11.53
N ILE A 392 10.52 11.98 11.05
CA ILE A 392 10.27 13.18 11.85
C ILE A 392 8.79 13.46 12.09
N LEU A 393 7.91 12.94 11.24
CA LEU A 393 6.46 13.17 11.33
C LEU A 393 5.91 12.79 12.71
N GLY A 394 5.15 13.70 13.32
CA GLY A 394 4.53 13.52 14.63
C GLY A 394 5.49 13.62 15.81
N ARG A 395 6.77 13.97 15.62
CA ARG A 395 7.74 14.19 16.70
C ARG A 395 7.85 15.68 17.03
N SER A 396 8.31 15.97 18.24
CA SER A 396 8.56 17.34 18.67
C SER A 396 10.00 17.74 18.41
N VAL A 397 10.21 18.97 17.96
CA VAL A 397 11.52 19.53 17.71
C VAL A 397 12.24 19.81 19.04
N SER A 398 13.52 19.46 19.13
CA SER A 398 14.33 19.70 20.35
C SER A 398 14.89 21.11 20.40
N LYS A 399 15.32 21.66 19.25
CA LYS A 399 15.86 23.02 19.08
C LYS A 399 15.22 23.67 17.87
N ASP A 400 15.21 25.00 17.83
CA ASP A 400 14.69 25.73 16.68
C ASP A 400 15.34 25.24 15.38
N VAL A 401 14.51 24.94 14.39
CA VAL A 401 14.95 24.54 13.05
C VAL A 401 15.02 25.79 12.18
N LEU A 402 16.21 26.07 11.68
CA LEU A 402 16.49 27.23 10.86
C LEU A 402 16.53 26.83 9.37
N SER A 403 16.06 27.72 8.50
CA SER A 403 16.25 27.57 7.07
C SER A 403 17.74 27.59 6.72
N PRO A 404 18.26 26.65 5.92
CA PRO A 404 19.66 26.66 5.48
C PRO A 404 20.04 27.92 4.66
N ARG A 405 19.07 28.60 4.05
CA ARG A 405 19.28 29.73 3.14
C ARG A 405 19.22 31.08 3.88
N ASP A 406 18.14 31.28 4.64
CA ASP A 406 17.76 32.60 5.16
C ASP A 406 17.91 32.70 6.68
N GLN A 407 18.28 31.63 7.38
CA GLN A 407 18.35 31.52 8.83
C GLN A 407 17.04 31.94 9.56
N GLU A 408 15.92 31.92 8.86
CA GLU A 408 14.62 32.09 9.50
C GLU A 408 14.24 30.84 10.30
N VAL A 409 13.54 31.06 11.42
CA VAL A 409 13.03 29.96 12.24
C VAL A 409 11.81 29.35 11.56
N LEU A 410 11.96 28.16 11.02
CA LEU A 410 10.86 27.40 10.38
C LEU A 410 9.97 26.73 11.43
N LEU A 411 10.58 26.08 12.43
CA LEU A 411 9.87 25.41 13.52
C LEU A 411 10.54 25.77 14.85
N LYS A 412 9.73 26.06 15.86
CA LYS A 412 10.22 26.40 17.21
C LYS A 412 10.46 25.14 18.05
N ALA A 413 11.39 25.21 19.00
CA ALA A 413 11.62 24.16 19.96
C ALA A 413 10.34 23.78 20.71
N GLY A 414 10.09 22.47 20.85
CA GLY A 414 8.88 21.92 21.47
C GLY A 414 7.66 21.85 20.54
N GLN A 415 7.70 22.42 19.36
CA GLN A 415 6.63 22.31 18.36
C GLN A 415 6.60 20.89 17.77
N ILE A 416 5.39 20.37 17.55
CA ILE A 416 5.19 19.09 16.87
C ILE A 416 5.28 19.32 15.37
N ILE A 417 5.97 18.41 14.69
CA ILE A 417 6.07 18.39 13.23
C ILE A 417 4.84 17.66 12.69
N ASP A 418 3.91 18.40 12.14
CA ASP A 418 2.76 17.91 11.41
C ASP A 418 3.05 17.80 9.91
N GLU A 419 2.07 17.41 9.12
CA GLU A 419 2.19 17.27 7.67
C GLU A 419 2.52 18.60 6.98
N ALA A 420 2.04 19.72 7.50
CA ALA A 420 2.36 21.04 7.00
C ALA A 420 3.81 21.42 7.33
N GLY A 421 4.25 21.09 8.55
CA GLY A 421 5.64 21.27 8.98
C GLY A 421 6.62 20.46 8.14
N VAL A 422 6.27 19.22 7.76
CA VAL A 422 7.10 18.38 6.88
C VAL A 422 7.26 19.04 5.51
N LYS A 423 6.16 19.47 4.87
CA LYS A 423 6.21 20.16 3.57
C LYS A 423 7.06 21.42 3.63
N LEU A 424 6.94 22.21 4.70
CA LEU A 424 7.77 23.41 4.91
C LEU A 424 9.26 23.05 4.98
N LEU A 425 9.63 21.96 5.65
CA LEU A 425 11.02 21.51 5.75
C LEU A 425 11.57 21.03 4.41
N GLU A 426 10.74 20.35 3.61
CA GLU A 426 11.09 19.89 2.26
C GLU A 426 11.30 21.07 1.30
N GLU A 427 10.40 22.05 1.28
CA GLU A 427 10.52 23.27 0.46
C GLU A 427 11.83 24.04 0.75
N HIS A 428 12.27 24.03 2.00
CA HIS A 428 13.52 24.66 2.41
C HIS A 428 14.74 23.73 2.34
N ASN A 429 14.60 22.49 1.84
CA ASN A 429 15.66 21.48 1.72
C ASN A 429 16.41 21.22 3.04
N VAL A 430 15.70 21.07 4.13
CA VAL A 430 16.28 20.71 5.43
C VAL A 430 16.53 19.20 5.46
N ASN A 431 17.80 18.78 5.55
CA ASN A 431 18.18 17.37 5.51
C ASN A 431 18.41 16.76 6.91
N LEU A 432 18.56 17.57 7.93
CA LEU A 432 18.83 17.15 9.30
C LEU A 432 17.91 17.89 10.27
N VAL A 433 17.19 17.14 11.10
CA VAL A 433 16.32 17.72 12.13
C VAL A 433 16.60 17.04 13.46
N LYS A 434 16.78 17.86 14.52
CA LYS A 434 16.95 17.36 15.88
C LYS A 434 15.61 17.24 16.58
N VAL A 435 15.16 15.99 16.80
CA VAL A 435 13.85 15.69 17.38
C VAL A 435 13.98 15.11 18.78
N ARG A 436 13.00 15.37 19.64
CA ARG A 436 12.90 14.76 20.95
C ARG A 436 12.55 13.27 20.83
N SER A 437 12.96 12.49 21.81
CA SER A 437 12.71 11.05 21.86
C SER A 437 12.42 10.60 23.29
N ALA A 438 11.73 9.47 23.42
CA ALA A 438 11.53 8.80 24.71
C ALA A 438 12.87 8.52 25.43
N VAL A 439 13.91 8.21 24.67
CA VAL A 439 15.27 7.91 25.21
C VAL A 439 15.95 9.15 25.78
N THR A 440 15.61 10.34 25.27
CA THR A 440 16.21 11.62 25.70
C THR A 440 15.35 12.36 26.71
N SER A 441 14.22 11.78 27.16
CA SER A 441 13.36 12.37 28.18
C SER A 441 14.08 12.46 29.53
N GLU A 442 13.99 13.60 30.19
CA GLU A 442 14.56 13.84 31.54
C GLU A 442 13.52 13.64 32.65
N THR A 443 12.34 13.16 32.31
CA THR A 443 11.29 12.81 33.28
C THR A 443 11.78 11.71 34.20
N ARG A 444 11.68 11.91 35.49
CA ARG A 444 12.28 11.02 36.52
C ARG A 444 11.64 9.61 36.53
N PHE A 445 10.32 9.54 36.30
CA PHE A 445 9.56 8.30 36.22
C PHE A 445 8.59 8.46 35.04
N GLY A 446 8.57 7.47 34.13
CA GLY A 446 7.74 7.56 32.93
C GLY A 446 8.33 8.46 31.84
N ILE A 447 7.49 9.16 31.11
CA ILE A 447 7.87 9.99 29.96
C ILE A 447 7.02 11.24 29.88
N SER A 448 7.51 12.31 29.24
CA SER A 448 6.68 13.49 28.88
C SER A 448 6.01 13.29 27.52
N ALA A 449 4.82 13.87 27.36
CA ALA A 449 4.03 13.79 26.13
C ALA A 449 4.80 14.29 24.91
N THR A 450 5.49 15.44 25.06
CA THR A 450 6.31 16.04 23.98
C THR A 450 7.52 15.20 23.59
N CYS A 451 8.10 14.41 24.52
CA CYS A 451 9.22 13.51 24.22
C CYS A 451 8.77 12.22 23.57
N TYR A 452 7.53 11.80 23.78
CA TYR A 452 7.00 10.60 23.13
C TYR A 452 6.72 10.87 21.65
N ARG A 453 5.65 11.49 21.32
CA ARG A 453 5.20 12.00 20.00
C ARG A 453 3.66 12.14 20.01
N ARG A 454 3.08 12.48 18.85
CA ARG A 454 1.62 12.41 18.70
C ARG A 454 1.12 10.96 18.83
N ASP A 455 -0.08 10.79 19.35
CA ASP A 455 -0.82 9.53 19.29
C ASP A 455 -1.15 9.20 17.82
N LEU A 456 -0.62 8.10 17.34
CA LEU A 456 -0.79 7.69 15.94
C LEU A 456 -2.24 7.27 15.64
N ALA A 457 -2.96 6.74 16.62
CA ALA A 457 -4.35 6.32 16.46
C ALA A 457 -5.33 7.50 16.38
N ARG A 458 -5.04 8.60 17.11
CA ARG A 458 -5.94 9.76 17.21
C ARG A 458 -5.42 11.01 16.52
N GLY A 459 -4.12 11.06 16.22
CA GLY A 459 -3.50 12.16 15.49
C GLY A 459 -3.19 13.42 16.32
N HIS A 460 -3.50 13.45 17.62
CA HIS A 460 -3.14 14.54 18.53
C HIS A 460 -2.02 14.13 19.49
N VAL A 461 -1.56 15.05 20.33
CA VAL A 461 -0.56 14.76 21.38
C VAL A 461 -1.12 13.74 22.36
N VAL A 462 -0.28 12.79 22.78
CA VAL A 462 -0.63 11.79 23.78
C VAL A 462 -1.08 12.44 25.08
N SER A 463 -2.17 11.95 25.66
CA SER A 463 -2.73 12.47 26.88
C SER A 463 -1.93 12.02 28.11
N ARG A 464 -1.89 12.88 29.15
CA ARG A 464 -1.29 12.51 30.43
C ARG A 464 -2.04 11.34 31.07
N GLY A 465 -1.30 10.38 31.60
CA GLY A 465 -1.83 9.16 32.20
C GLY A 465 -1.93 7.96 31.26
N GLU A 466 -1.59 8.13 29.97
CA GLU A 466 -1.63 7.04 28.99
C GLU A 466 -0.40 6.14 29.11
N ALA A 467 -0.61 4.83 29.16
CA ALA A 467 0.44 3.82 29.19
C ALA A 467 0.92 3.52 27.77
N VAL A 468 1.94 4.22 27.32
CA VAL A 468 2.48 4.13 25.94
C VAL A 468 3.34 2.91 25.69
N GLY A 469 3.64 2.13 26.73
CA GLY A 469 4.44 0.90 26.62
C GLY A 469 3.62 -0.37 26.41
N VAL A 470 2.29 -0.27 26.41
CA VAL A 470 1.38 -1.42 26.27
C VAL A 470 1.00 -1.67 24.81
#